data_419d10e830bc85719d884c1bae352fb2
#
_entry.id   419d10e830bc85719d884c1bae352fb2
#
_cell.length_a   1.000
_cell.length_b   1.000
_cell.length_c   1.000
_cell.angle_alpha   90.00
_cell.angle_beta   90.00
_cell.angle_gamma   90.00
#
_symmetry.space_group_name_H-M   'P 1'
#
loop_
_entity.id
_entity.type
_entity.pdbx_description
1 polymer ?
#
loop_
_entity_poly.entity_id
_entity_poly.type
_entity_poly.pdbx_seq_one_letter_code
_entity_poly.pdbx_strand_id
1 'polypeptide(L)'
;MKNWRIWLILSLTVIAGTIGYFSSALSKNTQPYEGTELTGTAPDFRLIDQNGSDVSLSDFQGKVIVFTFMDSKCKDTCPLTAAHLREAYRQLDQIEAKQVVFLGINVNVRGNAVADVLETTHAWHLDEIPGWHFLTGSRGNLEPVWKDYGISAMPNPDGNSIMHTPGVFLVDPSRQKRWYISTPFSVEGGAEVTLPLSELLVKHIREILRDH
;
A
#
# COMPACT_ATOMS: atom_id res chain seq x y z
N MET A 1 -40.35 -20.13 53.29
CA MET A 1 -40.48 -19.00 52.32
C MET A 1 -39.25 -18.05 52.29
N LYS A 2 -38.15 -18.36 53.02
CA LYS A 2 -37.01 -17.43 53.16
C LYS A 2 -35.88 -17.61 52.15
N ASN A 3 -35.83 -18.70 51.40
CA ASN A 3 -34.67 -19.08 50.58
C ASN A 3 -34.78 -18.67 49.08
N TRP A 4 -35.95 -18.24 48.60
CA TRP A 4 -36.15 -17.90 47.20
C TRP A 4 -35.40 -16.58 46.79
N ARG A 5 -35.27 -15.66 47.77
CA ARG A 5 -34.52 -14.40 47.59
C ARG A 5 -33.03 -14.65 47.41
N ILE A 6 -32.48 -15.66 48.07
CA ILE A 6 -31.08 -16.08 47.91
C ILE A 6 -30.85 -16.65 46.53
N TRP A 7 -31.75 -17.48 46.03
CA TRP A 7 -31.69 -18.05 44.68
C TRP A 7 -31.84 -16.99 43.59
N LEU A 8 -32.68 -15.96 43.78
CA LEU A 8 -32.81 -14.85 42.86
C LEU A 8 -31.54 -13.98 42.80
N ILE A 9 -30.89 -13.73 43.94
CA ILE A 9 -29.64 -12.98 43.96
C ILE A 9 -28.53 -13.77 43.28
N LEU A 10 -28.40 -15.06 43.53
CA LEU A 10 -27.42 -15.93 42.90
C LEU A 10 -27.64 -16.03 41.39
N SER A 11 -28.88 -16.12 40.94
CA SER A 11 -29.17 -16.15 39.47
C SER A 11 -28.85 -14.81 38.80
N LEU A 12 -29.14 -13.69 39.46
CA LEU A 12 -28.79 -12.35 38.91
C LEU A 12 -27.28 -12.12 38.86
N THR A 13 -26.50 -12.60 39.82
CA THR A 13 -25.03 -12.49 39.77
C THR A 13 -24.41 -13.37 38.72
N VAL A 14 -24.95 -14.57 38.46
CA VAL A 14 -24.50 -15.45 37.40
C VAL A 14 -24.82 -14.84 36.02
N ILE A 15 -26.03 -14.29 35.85
CA ILE A 15 -26.44 -13.63 34.59
C ILE A 15 -25.58 -12.37 34.34
N ALA A 16 -25.35 -11.54 35.35
CA ALA A 16 -24.47 -10.37 35.22
C ALA A 16 -23.03 -10.75 34.90
N GLY A 17 -22.50 -11.83 35.52
CA GLY A 17 -21.18 -12.36 35.25
C GLY A 17 -21.06 -12.92 33.83
N THR A 18 -22.07 -13.63 33.32
CA THR A 18 -22.07 -14.17 31.95
C THR A 18 -22.20 -13.06 30.89
N ILE A 19 -23.03 -12.04 31.16
CA ILE A 19 -23.14 -10.87 30.28
C ILE A 19 -21.83 -10.10 30.24
N GLY A 20 -21.18 -9.86 31.37
CA GLY A 20 -19.86 -9.22 31.46
C GLY A 20 -18.78 -10.00 30.72
N TYR A 21 -18.75 -11.33 30.89
CA TYR A 21 -17.81 -12.20 30.19
C TYR A 21 -18.06 -12.21 28.66
N PHE A 22 -19.33 -12.29 28.25
CA PHE A 22 -19.70 -12.24 26.82
C PHE A 22 -19.42 -10.88 26.20
N SER A 23 -19.64 -9.78 26.92
CA SER A 23 -19.31 -8.43 26.43
C SER A 23 -17.82 -8.22 26.27
N SER A 24 -16.99 -8.73 27.19
CA SER A 24 -15.52 -8.67 27.07
C SER A 24 -14.97 -9.60 25.99
N ALA A 25 -15.61 -10.76 25.76
CA ALA A 25 -15.23 -11.68 24.69
C ALA A 25 -15.63 -11.18 23.30
N LEU A 26 -16.68 -10.38 23.19
CA LEU A 26 -17.15 -9.74 21.94
C LEU A 26 -16.38 -8.45 21.63
N SER A 27 -15.72 -7.84 22.58
CA SER A 27 -14.76 -6.77 22.33
C SER A 27 -13.48 -7.39 21.74
N LYS A 28 -13.58 -7.91 20.51
CA LYS A 28 -12.40 -8.14 19.69
C LYS A 28 -11.74 -6.79 19.54
N ASN A 29 -10.57 -6.66 20.13
CA ASN A 29 -9.69 -5.52 19.96
C ASN A 29 -9.21 -5.57 18.49
N THR A 30 -10.09 -5.17 17.56
CA THR A 30 -9.76 -5.01 16.14
C THR A 30 -8.91 -3.76 16.07
N GLN A 31 -7.60 -3.94 16.21
CA GLN A 31 -6.66 -2.87 15.88
C GLN A 31 -6.91 -2.47 14.43
N PRO A 32 -7.03 -1.17 14.15
CA PRO A 32 -7.19 -0.72 12.78
C PRO A 32 -6.01 -1.23 11.94
N TYR A 33 -6.29 -1.61 10.68
CA TYR A 33 -5.23 -2.03 9.77
C TYR A 33 -4.32 -0.84 9.46
N GLU A 34 -3.05 -0.98 9.77
CA GLU A 34 -2.04 0.06 9.55
C GLU A 34 -0.99 -0.34 8.50
N GLY A 35 -1.09 -1.51 7.93
CA GLY A 35 -0.09 -2.09 7.04
C GLY A 35 0.62 -3.28 7.70
N THR A 36 1.55 -3.86 6.97
CA THR A 36 2.42 -4.95 7.44
C THR A 36 3.85 -4.44 7.52
N GLU A 37 4.44 -4.52 8.70
CA GLU A 37 5.87 -4.24 8.86
C GLU A 37 6.71 -5.22 8.06
N LEU A 38 7.72 -4.69 7.38
CA LEU A 38 8.68 -5.46 6.61
C LEU A 38 10.08 -5.30 7.18
N THR A 39 10.94 -6.26 6.88
CA THR A 39 12.36 -6.22 7.25
C THR A 39 13.24 -6.57 6.06
N GLY A 40 14.52 -6.25 6.17
CA GLY A 40 15.54 -6.56 5.19
C GLY A 40 15.65 -5.54 4.07
N THR A 41 16.76 -5.58 3.39
CA THR A 41 17.12 -4.65 2.32
C THR A 41 16.16 -4.81 1.13
N ALA A 42 15.71 -3.68 0.57
CA ALA A 42 14.92 -3.66 -0.65
C ALA A 42 15.80 -4.13 -1.84
N PRO A 43 15.38 -5.17 -2.58
CA PRO A 43 16.07 -5.60 -3.80
C PRO A 43 16.25 -4.45 -4.78
N ASP A 44 17.45 -4.28 -5.31
CA ASP A 44 17.70 -3.26 -6.32
C ASP A 44 17.15 -3.70 -7.68
N PHE A 45 16.84 -2.72 -8.51
CA PHE A 45 16.43 -2.94 -9.89
C PHE A 45 16.95 -1.81 -10.78
N ARG A 46 17.00 -2.06 -12.10
CA ARG A 46 17.24 -1.03 -13.10
C ARG A 46 16.21 -1.16 -14.20
N LEU A 47 15.38 -0.13 -14.36
CA LEU A 47 14.29 -0.05 -15.32
C LEU A 47 14.34 1.28 -16.06
N ILE A 48 13.41 1.51 -16.99
CA ILE A 48 13.31 2.76 -17.76
C ILE A 48 12.06 3.50 -17.29
N ASP A 49 12.15 4.79 -17.06
CA ASP A 49 10.99 5.61 -16.69
C ASP A 49 10.17 6.08 -17.90
N GLN A 50 9.08 6.79 -17.64
CA GLN A 50 8.18 7.36 -18.66
C GLN A 50 8.86 8.39 -19.59
N ASN A 51 10.06 8.88 -19.25
CA ASN A 51 10.84 9.81 -20.05
C ASN A 51 11.95 9.10 -20.85
N GLY A 52 12.07 7.76 -20.74
CA GLY A 52 13.10 6.97 -21.36
C GLY A 52 14.44 6.98 -20.63
N SER A 53 14.49 7.46 -19.40
CA SER A 53 15.69 7.49 -18.56
C SER A 53 15.86 6.18 -17.79
N ASP A 54 17.09 5.68 -17.70
CA ASP A 54 17.42 4.58 -16.80
C ASP A 54 17.26 5.03 -15.34
N VAL A 55 16.59 4.20 -14.54
CA VAL A 55 16.33 4.45 -13.12
C VAL A 55 16.56 3.17 -12.32
N SER A 56 17.34 3.28 -11.26
CA SER A 56 17.59 2.22 -10.29
C SER A 56 17.03 2.61 -8.93
N LEU A 57 16.64 1.64 -8.11
CA LEU A 57 16.21 1.93 -6.74
C LEU A 57 17.32 2.62 -5.94
N SER A 58 18.57 2.24 -6.19
CA SER A 58 19.77 2.81 -5.57
C SER A 58 20.01 4.30 -5.89
N ASP A 59 19.42 4.84 -6.96
CA ASP A 59 19.53 6.27 -7.30
C ASP A 59 18.83 7.16 -6.27
N PHE A 60 17.93 6.58 -5.48
CA PHE A 60 17.16 7.27 -4.45
C PHE A 60 17.67 7.04 -3.03
N GLN A 61 18.90 6.54 -2.87
CA GLN A 61 19.51 6.38 -1.55
C GLN A 61 19.51 7.72 -0.78
N GLY A 62 19.15 7.68 0.49
CA GLY A 62 18.99 8.87 1.32
C GLY A 62 17.58 9.48 1.27
N LYS A 63 16.66 8.89 0.52
CA LYS A 63 15.24 9.29 0.49
C LYS A 63 14.33 8.19 0.99
N VAL A 64 13.16 8.56 1.48
CA VAL A 64 12.05 7.62 1.64
C VAL A 64 11.51 7.31 0.26
N ILE A 65 11.39 6.01 -0.06
CA ILE A 65 10.88 5.57 -1.36
C ILE A 65 9.49 4.95 -1.14
N VAL A 66 8.50 5.51 -1.80
CA VAL A 66 7.13 5.01 -1.85
C VAL A 66 6.90 4.45 -3.24
N PHE A 67 6.66 3.16 -3.37
CA PHE A 67 6.42 2.59 -4.68
C PHE A 67 5.31 1.53 -4.68
N THR A 68 4.68 1.39 -5.84
CA THR A 68 3.60 0.44 -6.07
C THR A 68 3.73 -0.22 -7.43
N PHE A 69 3.17 -1.41 -7.55
CA PHE A 69 3.06 -2.10 -8.82
C PHE A 69 1.73 -1.76 -9.47
N MET A 70 1.76 -1.35 -10.74
CA MET A 70 0.62 -0.81 -11.45
C MET A 70 0.54 -1.38 -12.87
N ASP A 71 -0.67 -1.64 -13.34
CA ASP A 71 -0.91 -1.99 -14.73
C ASP A 71 -1.24 -0.74 -15.53
N SER A 72 -0.40 -0.39 -16.53
CA SER A 72 -0.60 0.76 -17.41
C SER A 72 -1.91 0.73 -18.24
N LYS A 73 -2.58 -0.41 -18.30
CA LYS A 73 -3.89 -0.57 -19.00
C LYS A 73 -5.06 -0.78 -18.03
N CYS A 74 -4.83 -0.70 -16.73
CA CYS A 74 -5.87 -0.83 -15.69
C CYS A 74 -6.84 0.36 -15.74
N LYS A 75 -8.14 0.07 -15.62
CA LYS A 75 -9.19 1.11 -15.63
C LYS A 75 -9.92 1.25 -14.30
N ASP A 76 -9.61 0.39 -13.33
CA ASP A 76 -10.38 0.27 -12.10
C ASP A 76 -9.57 0.74 -10.87
N THR A 77 -8.72 -0.13 -10.36
CA THR A 77 -8.07 0.05 -9.05
C THR A 77 -6.80 0.89 -9.11
N CYS A 78 -6.01 0.81 -10.18
CA CYS A 78 -4.78 1.59 -10.29
C CYS A 78 -5.02 3.11 -10.35
N PRO A 79 -6.05 3.64 -11.07
CA PRO A 79 -6.38 5.06 -11.01
C PRO A 79 -6.74 5.54 -9.60
N LEU A 80 -7.40 4.71 -8.79
CA LEU A 80 -7.71 5.03 -7.39
C LEU A 80 -6.43 5.08 -6.54
N THR A 81 -5.54 4.10 -6.72
CA THR A 81 -4.22 4.12 -6.07
C THR A 81 -3.44 5.37 -6.45
N ALA A 82 -3.42 5.73 -7.74
CA ALA A 82 -2.78 6.96 -8.22
C ALA A 82 -3.35 8.22 -7.55
N ALA A 83 -4.67 8.31 -7.37
CA ALA A 83 -5.31 9.42 -6.66
C ALA A 83 -4.86 9.49 -5.20
N HIS A 84 -4.73 8.36 -4.51
CA HIS A 84 -4.21 8.32 -3.14
C HIS A 84 -2.73 8.69 -3.04
N LEU A 85 -1.89 8.31 -4.01
CA LEU A 85 -0.49 8.73 -4.05
C LEU A 85 -0.37 10.25 -4.22
N ARG A 86 -1.14 10.85 -5.11
CA ARG A 86 -1.18 12.31 -5.30
C ARG A 86 -1.66 13.02 -4.03
N GLU A 87 -2.71 12.50 -3.41
CA GLU A 87 -3.23 13.07 -2.17
C GLU A 87 -2.21 12.95 -1.03
N ALA A 88 -1.52 11.82 -0.90
CA ALA A 88 -0.43 11.68 0.06
C ALA A 88 0.67 12.72 -0.18
N TYR A 89 1.10 12.90 -1.44
CA TYR A 89 2.09 13.93 -1.78
C TYR A 89 1.64 15.33 -1.40
N ARG A 90 0.38 15.71 -1.66
CA ARG A 90 -0.16 17.03 -1.32
C ARG A 90 -0.21 17.31 0.18
N GLN A 91 -0.27 16.27 1.01
CA GLN A 91 -0.27 16.40 2.47
C GLN A 91 1.13 16.50 3.08
N LEU A 92 2.20 16.29 2.30
CA LEU A 92 3.56 16.51 2.72
C LEU A 92 3.90 18.00 2.68
N ASP A 93 4.62 18.47 3.68
CA ASP A 93 5.19 19.82 3.61
C ASP A 93 6.37 19.88 2.62
N GLN A 94 6.88 21.10 2.36
CA GLN A 94 7.95 21.31 1.39
C GLN A 94 9.28 20.63 1.77
N ILE A 95 9.53 20.40 3.05
CA ILE A 95 10.74 19.75 3.55
C ILE A 95 10.58 18.24 3.41
N GLU A 96 9.46 17.69 3.85
CA GLU A 96 9.10 16.29 3.71
C GLU A 96 9.10 15.87 2.23
N ALA A 97 8.43 16.63 1.36
CA ALA A 97 8.32 16.33 -0.06
C ALA A 97 9.67 16.23 -0.79
N LYS A 98 10.70 16.96 -0.35
CA LYS A 98 12.06 16.86 -0.91
C LYS A 98 12.79 15.58 -0.51
N GLN A 99 12.36 14.94 0.56
CA GLN A 99 12.98 13.74 1.10
C GLN A 99 12.26 12.44 0.68
N VAL A 100 11.18 12.54 -0.11
CA VAL A 100 10.38 11.40 -0.56
C VAL A 100 10.38 11.32 -2.07
N VAL A 101 10.41 10.11 -2.60
CA VAL A 101 10.19 9.82 -4.02
C VAL A 101 9.04 8.83 -4.18
N PHE A 102 8.23 9.03 -5.21
CA PHE A 102 7.11 8.16 -5.54
C PHE A 102 7.38 7.46 -6.87
N LEU A 103 7.22 6.13 -6.91
CA LEU A 103 7.45 5.31 -8.10
C LEU A 103 6.25 4.40 -8.39
N GLY A 104 5.95 4.21 -9.68
CA GLY A 104 5.14 3.11 -10.16
C GLY A 104 6.02 2.10 -10.90
N ILE A 105 5.77 0.80 -10.76
CA ILE A 105 6.44 -0.25 -11.52
C ILE A 105 5.39 -1.00 -12.33
N ASN A 106 5.55 -1.00 -13.66
CA ASN A 106 4.58 -1.62 -14.55
C ASN A 106 4.56 -3.15 -14.40
N VAL A 107 3.36 -3.73 -14.37
CA VAL A 107 3.13 -5.19 -14.36
C VAL A 107 2.56 -5.72 -15.66
N ASN A 108 2.34 -4.88 -16.66
CA ASN A 108 1.71 -5.27 -17.91
C ASN A 108 2.71 -5.23 -19.07
N VAL A 109 3.18 -6.40 -19.51
CA VAL A 109 4.10 -6.52 -20.65
C VAL A 109 3.47 -6.20 -22.00
N ARG A 110 2.15 -6.05 -22.09
CA ARG A 110 1.45 -5.60 -23.31
C ARG A 110 1.30 -4.08 -23.37
N GLY A 111 1.56 -3.40 -22.26
CA GLY A 111 1.57 -1.95 -22.14
C GLY A 111 2.89 -1.49 -21.51
N ASN A 112 4.02 -2.01 -22.01
CA ASN A 112 5.34 -1.75 -21.43
C ASN A 112 6.22 -0.81 -22.27
N ALA A 113 5.68 -0.22 -23.32
CA ALA A 113 6.40 0.83 -24.03
C ALA A 113 6.49 2.10 -23.15
N VAL A 114 7.54 2.87 -23.31
CA VAL A 114 7.71 4.17 -22.65
C VAL A 114 6.48 5.07 -22.89
N ALA A 115 5.94 5.05 -24.12
CA ALA A 115 4.75 5.80 -24.47
C ALA A 115 3.51 5.36 -23.67
N ASP A 116 3.35 4.05 -23.36
CA ASP A 116 2.21 3.55 -22.57
C ASP A 116 2.23 4.10 -21.13
N VAL A 117 3.39 4.05 -20.47
CA VAL A 117 3.54 4.55 -19.10
C VAL A 117 3.53 6.08 -19.03
N LEU A 118 3.97 6.77 -20.09
CA LEU A 118 3.85 8.23 -20.22
C LEU A 118 2.37 8.65 -20.36
N GLU A 119 1.63 8.01 -21.28
CA GLU A 119 0.19 8.26 -21.43
C GLU A 119 -0.56 8.03 -20.11
N THR A 120 -0.24 6.93 -19.43
CA THR A 120 -0.86 6.61 -18.13
C THR A 120 -0.49 7.61 -17.05
N THR A 121 0.75 8.07 -17.00
CA THR A 121 1.20 9.12 -16.08
C THR A 121 0.32 10.37 -16.21
N HIS A 122 0.08 10.84 -17.45
CA HIS A 122 -0.79 11.98 -17.71
C HIS A 122 -2.27 11.68 -17.44
N ALA A 123 -2.77 10.52 -17.87
CA ALA A 123 -4.17 10.14 -17.68
C ALA A 123 -4.56 10.05 -16.20
N TRP A 124 -3.65 9.66 -15.34
CA TRP A 124 -3.87 9.57 -13.90
C TRP A 124 -3.33 10.78 -13.14
N HIS A 125 -2.85 11.80 -13.83
CA HIS A 125 -2.29 13.03 -13.26
C HIS A 125 -1.13 12.79 -12.28
N LEU A 126 -0.33 11.75 -12.49
CA LEU A 126 0.81 11.43 -11.65
C LEU A 126 1.98 12.38 -11.88
N ASP A 127 2.00 13.10 -13.00
CA ASP A 127 2.89 14.22 -13.29
C ASP A 127 2.69 15.43 -12.35
N GLU A 128 1.60 15.48 -11.58
CA GLU A 128 1.43 16.44 -10.47
C GLU A 128 2.34 16.12 -9.26
N ILE A 129 2.94 14.93 -9.19
CA ILE A 129 3.93 14.57 -8.18
C ILE A 129 5.32 14.87 -8.75
N PRO A 130 6.02 15.92 -8.28
CA PRO A 130 7.37 16.22 -8.73
C PRO A 130 8.32 15.06 -8.49
N GLY A 131 9.06 14.66 -9.54
CA GLY A 131 9.96 13.51 -9.44
C GLY A 131 9.26 12.15 -9.45
N TRP A 132 8.02 12.08 -9.93
CA TRP A 132 7.35 10.82 -10.23
C TRP A 132 8.08 10.03 -11.31
N HIS A 133 8.24 8.73 -11.11
CA HIS A 133 8.73 7.81 -12.13
C HIS A 133 7.76 6.63 -12.29
N PHE A 134 7.26 6.42 -13.50
CA PHE A 134 6.54 5.21 -13.86
C PHE A 134 7.49 4.29 -14.62
N LEU A 135 8.01 3.30 -13.94
CA LEU A 135 9.07 2.43 -14.41
C LEU A 135 8.52 1.29 -15.26
N THR A 136 9.19 1.04 -16.38
CA THR A 136 8.85 -0.02 -17.32
C THR A 136 10.12 -0.67 -17.89
N GLY A 137 9.95 -1.64 -18.77
CA GLY A 137 11.05 -2.34 -19.42
C GLY A 137 10.58 -3.57 -20.19
N SER A 138 11.53 -4.33 -20.70
CA SER A 138 11.21 -5.63 -21.31
C SER A 138 10.65 -6.60 -20.25
N ARG A 139 9.96 -7.65 -20.69
CA ARG A 139 9.53 -8.74 -19.79
C ARG A 139 10.71 -9.27 -18.94
N GLY A 140 11.88 -9.47 -19.58
CA GLY A 140 13.07 -9.97 -18.91
C GLY A 140 13.62 -9.03 -17.84
N ASN A 141 13.32 -7.72 -17.90
CA ASN A 141 13.67 -6.73 -16.87
C ASN A 141 12.62 -6.65 -15.76
N LEU A 142 11.34 -6.79 -16.10
CA LEU A 142 10.23 -6.60 -15.16
C LEU A 142 9.96 -7.85 -14.30
N GLU A 143 9.96 -9.05 -14.88
CA GLU A 143 9.63 -10.28 -14.14
C GLU A 143 10.56 -10.56 -12.94
N PRO A 144 11.89 -10.35 -13.02
CA PRO A 144 12.75 -10.48 -11.84
C PRO A 144 12.34 -9.53 -10.72
N VAL A 145 11.99 -8.28 -11.03
CA VAL A 145 11.56 -7.30 -10.04
C VAL A 145 10.25 -7.74 -9.37
N TRP A 146 9.27 -8.22 -10.16
CA TRP A 146 8.02 -8.75 -9.60
C TRP A 146 8.28 -9.91 -8.64
N LYS A 147 9.16 -10.83 -9.02
CA LYS A 147 9.54 -11.98 -8.19
C LYS A 147 10.20 -11.55 -6.90
N ASP A 148 11.14 -10.62 -6.96
CA ASP A 148 11.92 -10.16 -5.81
C ASP A 148 11.06 -9.45 -4.76
N TYR A 149 9.96 -8.85 -5.20
CA TYR A 149 8.97 -8.21 -4.34
C TYR A 149 7.72 -9.06 -4.07
N GLY A 150 7.70 -10.32 -4.52
CA GLY A 150 6.59 -11.25 -4.29
C GLY A 150 5.30 -10.86 -5.01
N ILE A 151 5.41 -10.15 -6.16
CA ILE A 151 4.24 -9.74 -6.93
C ILE A 151 3.81 -10.87 -7.87
N SER A 152 2.59 -11.32 -7.69
CA SER A 152 1.92 -12.20 -8.64
C SER A 152 1.21 -11.35 -9.69
N ALA A 153 1.44 -11.63 -10.97
CA ALA A 153 0.84 -10.92 -12.09
C ALA A 153 0.27 -11.93 -13.08
N MET A 154 -1.03 -11.91 -13.30
CA MET A 154 -1.75 -12.84 -14.18
C MET A 154 -2.65 -12.05 -15.14
N PRO A 155 -2.73 -12.44 -16.42
CA PRO A 155 -3.65 -11.82 -17.36
C PRO A 155 -5.10 -11.96 -16.90
N ASN A 156 -5.87 -10.89 -16.95
CA ASN A 156 -7.31 -10.95 -16.78
C ASN A 156 -7.97 -11.72 -17.96
N PRO A 157 -9.14 -12.31 -17.76
CA PRO A 157 -9.88 -12.99 -18.82
C PRO A 157 -10.19 -12.10 -20.05
N ASP A 158 -10.28 -10.78 -19.87
CA ASP A 158 -10.45 -9.80 -20.95
C ASP A 158 -9.20 -9.64 -21.83
N GLY A 159 -8.05 -10.16 -21.36
CA GLY A 159 -6.80 -10.18 -22.10
C GLY A 159 -6.06 -8.84 -22.18
N ASN A 160 -6.61 -7.75 -21.66
CA ASN A 160 -6.06 -6.41 -21.78
C ASN A 160 -5.39 -5.91 -20.51
N SER A 161 -5.92 -6.27 -19.35
CA SER A 161 -5.40 -5.88 -18.04
C SER A 161 -4.76 -7.06 -17.30
N ILE A 162 -4.00 -6.74 -16.26
CA ILE A 162 -3.30 -7.70 -15.42
C ILE A 162 -3.89 -7.66 -14.01
N MET A 163 -4.37 -8.80 -13.54
CA MET A 163 -4.65 -8.99 -12.13
C MET A 163 -3.32 -9.22 -11.39
N HIS A 164 -3.01 -8.37 -10.43
CA HIS A 164 -1.74 -8.45 -9.70
C HIS A 164 -1.95 -8.21 -8.20
N THR A 165 -0.95 -8.57 -7.40
CA THR A 165 -0.92 -8.27 -5.97
C THR A 165 -0.96 -6.75 -5.77
N PRO A 166 -2.02 -6.19 -5.15
CA PRO A 166 -2.12 -4.75 -4.93
C PRO A 166 -1.35 -4.36 -3.67
N GLY A 167 -0.76 -3.18 -3.63
CA GLY A 167 -0.15 -2.63 -2.42
C GLY A 167 0.95 -1.64 -2.70
N VAL A 168 1.30 -0.90 -1.64
CA VAL A 168 2.34 0.13 -1.66
C VAL A 168 3.44 -0.27 -0.68
N PHE A 169 4.68 -0.22 -1.14
CA PHE A 169 5.87 -0.45 -0.33
C PHE A 169 6.46 0.89 0.12
N LEU A 170 6.92 0.93 1.35
CA LEU A 170 7.74 2.02 1.88
C LEU A 170 9.11 1.49 2.25
N VAL A 171 10.13 2.19 1.75
CA VAL A 171 11.54 1.88 1.97
C VAL A 171 12.20 3.11 2.58
N ASP A 172 13.05 2.90 3.58
CA ASP A 172 13.73 3.97 4.28
C ASP A 172 14.98 4.49 3.53
N PRO A 173 15.57 5.63 3.98
CA PRO A 173 16.76 6.20 3.37
C PRO A 173 17.97 5.25 3.31
N SER A 174 18.02 4.24 4.17
CA SER A 174 19.06 3.19 4.20
C SER A 174 18.71 1.99 3.32
N ARG A 175 17.65 2.08 2.52
CA ARG A 175 17.14 1.01 1.65
C ARG A 175 16.61 -0.21 2.40
N GLN A 176 16.16 -0.07 3.66
CA GLN A 176 15.46 -1.14 4.34
C GLN A 176 13.96 -1.04 4.04
N LYS A 177 13.33 -2.17 3.74
CA LYS A 177 11.87 -2.26 3.63
C LYS A 177 11.27 -2.01 5.01
N ARG A 178 10.31 -1.11 5.09
CA ARG A 178 9.66 -0.74 6.35
C ARG A 178 8.20 -1.19 6.38
N TRP A 179 7.46 -0.90 5.35
CA TRP A 179 6.02 -1.16 5.32
C TRP A 179 5.55 -1.70 3.98
N TYR A 180 4.56 -2.58 4.04
CA TYR A 180 3.69 -2.94 2.93
C TYR A 180 2.25 -2.62 3.32
N ILE A 181 1.62 -1.74 2.57
CA ILE A 181 0.24 -1.35 2.77
C ILE A 181 -0.56 -1.93 1.61
N SER A 182 -1.32 -3.00 1.86
CA SER A 182 -2.26 -3.50 0.85
C SER A 182 -3.28 -2.40 0.58
N THR A 183 -3.56 -2.11 -0.69
CA THR A 183 -4.59 -1.14 -1.03
C THR A 183 -5.94 -1.70 -0.60
N PRO A 184 -6.58 -1.11 0.40
CA PRO A 184 -7.84 -1.63 0.89
C PRO A 184 -8.95 -1.22 -0.08
N PHE A 185 -9.26 -2.09 -1.01
CA PHE A 185 -10.60 -2.09 -1.56
C PHE A 185 -11.43 -2.87 -0.54
N SER A 186 -12.52 -2.26 -0.06
CA SER A 186 -13.41 -2.85 0.93
C SER A 186 -13.68 -4.31 0.61
N VAL A 187 -13.03 -5.22 1.35
CA VAL A 187 -13.36 -6.63 1.30
C VAL A 187 -14.60 -6.77 2.18
N GLU A 188 -15.72 -7.18 1.61
CA GLU A 188 -16.89 -7.56 2.39
C GLU A 188 -16.45 -8.53 3.50
N GLY A 189 -16.62 -8.12 4.76
CA GLY A 189 -16.22 -8.91 5.93
C GLY A 189 -14.76 -8.75 6.39
N GLY A 190 -13.98 -7.86 5.80
CA GLY A 190 -12.62 -7.52 6.25
C GLY A 190 -12.59 -6.54 7.43
N ALA A 191 -11.43 -6.42 8.07
CA ALA A 191 -11.20 -5.40 9.09
C ALA A 191 -11.54 -4.02 8.53
N GLU A 192 -12.28 -3.22 9.30
CA GLU A 192 -12.67 -1.87 8.93
C GLU A 192 -11.41 -1.04 8.68
N VAL A 193 -11.23 -0.60 7.42
CA VAL A 193 -10.14 0.31 7.07
C VAL A 193 -10.48 1.67 7.65
N THR A 194 -9.82 2.01 8.73
CA THR A 194 -10.13 3.23 9.48
C THR A 194 -9.55 4.50 8.87
N LEU A 195 -8.49 4.35 8.05
CA LEU A 195 -7.83 5.48 7.40
C LEU A 195 -7.70 5.25 5.89
N PRO A 196 -7.90 6.29 5.05
CA PRO A 196 -7.58 6.25 3.63
C PRO A 196 -6.10 5.91 3.39
N LEU A 197 -5.80 5.26 2.25
CA LEU A 197 -4.42 4.92 1.88
C LEU A 197 -3.48 6.15 1.91
N SER A 198 -3.95 7.31 1.47
CA SER A 198 -3.17 8.56 1.51
C SER A 198 -2.74 8.94 2.92
N GLU A 199 -3.62 8.82 3.91
CA GLU A 199 -3.33 9.14 5.30
C GLU A 199 -2.36 8.12 5.93
N LEU A 200 -2.55 6.82 5.63
CA LEU A 200 -1.61 5.77 6.06
C LEU A 200 -0.21 6.00 5.49
N LEU A 201 -0.12 6.36 4.21
CA LEU A 201 1.16 6.68 3.57
C LEU A 201 1.84 7.87 4.27
N VAL A 202 1.13 8.98 4.49
CA VAL A 202 1.68 10.16 5.17
C VAL A 202 2.12 9.83 6.60
N LYS A 203 1.32 9.05 7.34
CA LYS A 203 1.68 8.59 8.69
C LYS A 203 3.03 7.87 8.69
N HIS A 204 3.19 6.85 7.83
CA HIS A 204 4.40 6.04 7.79
C HIS A 204 5.59 6.76 7.17
N ILE A 205 5.37 7.64 6.20
CA ILE A 205 6.43 8.51 5.67
C ILE A 205 7.02 9.35 6.81
N ARG A 206 6.16 10.02 7.60
CA ARG A 206 6.58 10.85 8.74
C ARG A 206 7.25 10.05 9.86
N GLU A 207 6.79 8.83 10.09
CA GLU A 207 7.44 7.90 11.01
C GLU A 207 8.87 7.59 10.56
N ILE A 208 9.06 7.18 9.32
CA ILE A 208 10.38 6.89 8.74
C ILE A 208 11.30 8.11 8.76
N LEU A 209 10.77 9.30 8.41
CA LEU A 209 11.57 10.54 8.41
C LEU A 209 12.02 10.97 9.79
N ARG A 210 11.29 10.62 10.86
CA ARG A 210 11.70 10.90 12.24
C ARG A 210 12.76 9.95 12.76
N ASP A 211 12.84 8.74 12.21
CA ASP A 211 13.80 7.71 12.60
C ASP A 211 15.18 7.93 11.98
N HIS A 212 15.31 8.86 11.00
CA HIS A 212 16.51 9.14 10.21
C HIS A 212 16.92 10.62 10.21
#